data_879b1aaf0524f33efd518c550ca6e7fb
#
_entry.id   879b1aaf0524f33efd518c550ca6e7fb
#
_cell.length_a   1.000
_cell.length_b   1.000
_cell.length_c   1.000
_cell.angle_alpha   90.00
_cell.angle_beta   90.00
_cell.angle_gamma   90.00
#
_symmetry.space_group_name_H-M   'P 1'
#
loop_
_entity.id
_entity.type
_entity.pdbx_description
1 polymer ?
#
loop_
_entity_poly.entity_id
_entity_poly.type
_entity_poly.pdbx_seq_one_letter_code
_entity_poly.pdbx_strand_id
1 'polypeptide(L)'
;MGKFNLQEAIRKKRILSFSDGPKVAPKEIATAREDLKDAKDVLALGKTKLATVSAYYAIFHATRALLYTKKYREKSHIQLGFAIKALFVDPGDLPMSQKYYFCDVQRNSLGLLRRILTLFGVS
;
A
#
# COMPACT_ATOMS: atom_id res chain seq x y z
N MET A 1 14.24 16.40 -13.18
CA MET A 1 13.71 15.07 -12.95
C MET A 1 12.29 14.97 -13.40
N GLY A 2 12.00 14.04 -14.26
CA GLY A 2 10.65 13.82 -14.77
C GLY A 2 9.72 13.27 -13.70
N LYS A 3 8.44 13.54 -13.87
CA LYS A 3 7.40 12.91 -13.07
C LYS A 3 7.35 11.42 -13.39
N PHE A 4 6.90 10.61 -12.42
CA PHE A 4 6.64 9.20 -12.67
C PHE A 4 5.64 9.06 -13.83
N ASN A 5 5.98 8.20 -14.76
CA ASN A 5 5.13 7.89 -15.92
C ASN A 5 4.84 6.39 -15.90
N LEU A 6 3.57 6.03 -15.72
CA LEU A 6 3.16 4.63 -15.62
C LEU A 6 3.48 3.86 -16.91
N GLN A 7 3.25 4.47 -18.07
CA GLN A 7 3.53 3.83 -19.36
C GLN A 7 5.02 3.49 -19.51
N GLU A 8 5.87 4.43 -19.13
CA GLU A 8 7.31 4.21 -19.17
C GLU A 8 7.75 3.16 -18.15
N ALA A 9 7.17 3.16 -16.95
CA ALA A 9 7.47 2.16 -15.94
C ALA A 9 7.10 0.76 -16.41
N ILE A 10 5.99 0.62 -17.11
CA ILE A 10 5.57 -0.66 -17.70
C ILE A 10 6.56 -1.06 -18.79
N ARG A 11 6.92 -0.14 -19.67
CA ARG A 11 7.87 -0.39 -20.76
C ARG A 11 9.24 -0.84 -20.23
N LYS A 12 9.71 -0.22 -19.15
CA LYS A 12 11.00 -0.56 -18.51
C LYS A 12 10.90 -1.71 -17.53
N LYS A 13 9.76 -2.36 -17.43
CA LYS A 13 9.51 -3.49 -16.53
C LYS A 13 9.74 -3.17 -15.06
N ARG A 14 9.48 -1.94 -14.66
CA ARG A 14 9.46 -1.51 -13.25
C ARG A 14 8.11 -1.80 -12.61
N ILE A 15 7.06 -1.72 -13.41
CA ILE A 15 5.71 -2.17 -13.07
C ILE A 15 5.37 -3.27 -14.07
N LEU A 16 4.94 -4.40 -13.57
CA LEU A 16 4.67 -5.59 -14.39
C LEU A 16 3.17 -5.80 -14.54
N SER A 17 2.77 -6.30 -15.70
CA SER A 17 1.40 -6.75 -15.90
C SER A 17 1.13 -7.96 -15.02
N PHE A 18 -0.04 -8.00 -14.38
CA PHE A 18 -0.41 -9.08 -13.48
C PHE A 18 -1.91 -9.35 -13.59
N SER A 19 -2.28 -10.16 -14.57
CA SER A 19 -3.69 -10.45 -14.89
C SER A 19 -4.43 -11.10 -13.73
N ASP A 20 -3.74 -11.88 -12.87
CA ASP A 20 -4.34 -12.53 -11.70
C ASP A 20 -4.43 -11.60 -10.49
N GLY A 21 -4.01 -10.35 -10.62
CA GLY A 21 -4.01 -9.39 -9.51
C GLY A 21 -5.34 -9.30 -8.77
N PRO A 22 -6.48 -9.09 -9.48
CA PRO A 22 -7.77 -9.01 -8.79
C PRO A 22 -8.13 -10.27 -8.00
N LYS A 23 -7.68 -11.44 -8.44
CA LYS A 23 -7.89 -12.69 -7.73
C LYS A 23 -7.07 -12.77 -6.43
N VAL A 24 -5.86 -12.23 -6.44
CA VAL A 24 -4.91 -12.32 -5.33
C VAL A 24 -5.10 -11.16 -4.33
N ALA A 25 -5.66 -10.04 -4.77
CA ALA A 25 -5.84 -8.87 -3.92
C ALA A 25 -6.52 -9.17 -2.58
N PRO A 26 -7.60 -9.97 -2.49
CA PRO A 26 -8.20 -10.29 -1.20
C PRO A 26 -7.25 -10.97 -0.21
N LYS A 27 -6.33 -11.78 -0.71
CA LYS A 27 -5.32 -12.44 0.15
C LYS A 27 -4.35 -11.41 0.74
N GLU A 28 -3.95 -10.42 -0.05
CA GLU A 28 -3.10 -9.33 0.44
C GLU A 28 -3.82 -8.50 1.51
N ILE A 29 -5.12 -8.25 1.34
CA ILE A 29 -5.92 -7.55 2.33
C ILE A 29 -6.02 -8.37 3.63
N ALA A 30 -6.21 -9.68 3.53
CA ALA A 30 -6.25 -10.54 4.71
C ALA A 30 -4.92 -10.48 5.47
N THR A 31 -3.79 -10.50 4.76
CA THR A 31 -2.46 -10.36 5.36
C THR A 31 -2.31 -8.99 6.04
N ALA A 32 -2.79 -7.92 5.39
CA ALA A 32 -2.75 -6.58 5.98
C ALA A 32 -3.53 -6.51 7.29
N ARG A 33 -4.68 -7.17 7.36
CA ARG A 33 -5.49 -7.21 8.60
C ARG A 33 -4.77 -7.95 9.71
N GLU A 34 -4.12 -9.07 9.40
CA GLU A 34 -3.33 -9.82 10.37
C GLU A 34 -2.19 -8.98 10.91
N ASP A 35 -1.46 -8.29 10.02
CA ASP A 35 -0.36 -7.41 10.44
C ASP A 35 -0.86 -6.26 11.30
N LEU A 36 -2.02 -5.70 11.00
CA LEU A 36 -2.62 -4.64 11.82
C LEU A 36 -2.99 -5.17 13.20
N LYS A 37 -3.59 -6.36 13.28
CA LYS A 37 -3.92 -6.99 14.56
C LYS A 37 -2.66 -7.23 15.38
N ASP A 38 -1.61 -7.76 14.75
CA ASP A 38 -0.33 -7.99 15.42
C ASP A 38 0.25 -6.66 15.95
N ALA A 39 0.16 -5.60 15.15
CA ALA A 39 0.66 -4.28 15.57
C ALA A 39 -0.06 -3.80 16.84
N LYS A 40 -1.39 -3.95 16.89
CA LYS A 40 -2.18 -3.56 18.06
C LYS A 40 -1.83 -4.42 19.29
N ASP A 41 -1.68 -5.73 19.09
CA ASP A 41 -1.40 -6.66 20.18
C ASP A 41 -0.02 -6.39 20.80
N VAL A 42 1.02 -6.21 19.97
CA VAL A 42 2.37 -5.95 20.50
C VAL A 42 2.51 -4.53 21.04
N LEU A 43 1.75 -3.58 20.53
CA LEU A 43 1.72 -2.23 21.10
C LEU A 43 1.15 -2.25 22.52
N ALA A 44 0.10 -3.03 22.76
CA ALA A 44 -0.49 -3.20 24.07
C ALA A 44 0.50 -3.78 25.08
N LEU A 45 1.51 -4.53 24.59
CA LEU A 45 2.60 -5.06 25.41
C LEU A 45 3.77 -4.08 25.58
N GLY A 46 3.65 -2.86 25.06
CA GLY A 46 4.69 -1.84 25.15
C GLY A 46 5.81 -2.02 24.14
N LYS A 47 5.66 -2.91 23.16
CA LYS A 47 6.71 -3.19 22.14
C LYS A 47 6.54 -2.29 20.94
N THR A 48 6.86 -1.02 21.11
CA THR A 48 6.63 0.02 20.11
C THR A 48 7.36 -0.23 18.80
N LYS A 49 8.61 -0.66 18.86
CA LYS A 49 9.39 -0.94 17.65
C LYS A 49 8.76 -2.04 16.80
N LEU A 50 8.37 -3.13 17.45
CA LEU A 50 7.74 -4.25 16.74
C LEU A 50 6.38 -3.87 16.19
N ALA A 51 5.60 -3.07 16.95
CA ALA A 51 4.31 -2.55 16.48
C ALA A 51 4.48 -1.68 15.23
N THR A 52 5.51 -0.85 15.18
CA THR A 52 5.79 0.00 14.02
C THR A 52 6.10 -0.85 12.78
N VAL A 53 6.91 -1.90 12.94
CA VAL A 53 7.24 -2.80 11.82
C VAL A 53 5.99 -3.50 11.31
N SER A 54 5.16 -4.03 12.20
CA SER A 54 3.92 -4.71 11.81
C SER A 54 2.95 -3.77 11.12
N ALA A 55 2.82 -2.54 11.61
CA ALA A 55 1.97 -1.52 10.97
C ALA A 55 2.47 -1.17 9.57
N TYR A 56 3.78 -1.08 9.39
CA TYR A 56 4.37 -0.85 8.08
C TYR A 56 3.98 -1.96 7.08
N TYR A 57 4.09 -3.21 7.50
CA TYR A 57 3.71 -4.33 6.64
C TYR A 57 2.22 -4.35 6.33
N ALA A 58 1.38 -3.95 7.29
CA ALA A 58 -0.06 -3.84 7.04
C ALA A 58 -0.33 -2.85 5.90
N ILE A 59 0.31 -1.69 5.92
CA ILE A 59 0.18 -0.68 4.87
C ILE A 59 0.72 -1.20 3.55
N PHE A 60 1.87 -1.85 3.57
CA PHE A 60 2.51 -2.40 2.38
C PHE A 60 1.58 -3.39 1.68
N HIS A 61 1.02 -4.35 2.41
CA HIS A 61 0.13 -5.35 1.82
C HIS A 61 -1.18 -4.74 1.32
N ALA A 62 -1.75 -3.79 2.06
CA ALA A 62 -2.96 -3.11 1.63
C ALA A 62 -2.72 -2.28 0.36
N THR A 63 -1.59 -1.61 0.27
CA THR A 63 -1.21 -0.82 -0.89
C THR A 63 -0.96 -1.71 -2.11
N ARG A 64 -0.29 -2.83 -1.90
CA ARG A 64 -0.07 -3.83 -2.94
C ARG A 64 -1.40 -4.37 -3.47
N ALA A 65 -2.36 -4.61 -2.60
CA ALA A 65 -3.68 -5.07 -3.00
C ALA A 65 -4.36 -4.09 -3.96
N LEU A 66 -4.22 -2.78 -3.71
CA LEU A 66 -4.75 -1.76 -4.61
C LEU A 66 -4.15 -1.87 -6.01
N LEU A 67 -2.83 -2.03 -6.09
CA LEU A 67 -2.16 -2.16 -7.39
C LEU A 67 -2.62 -3.43 -8.12
N TYR A 68 -2.80 -4.51 -7.38
CA TYR A 68 -3.29 -5.77 -7.94
C TYR A 68 -4.69 -5.64 -8.55
N THR A 69 -5.57 -4.80 -7.98
CA THR A 69 -6.90 -4.58 -8.57
C THR A 69 -6.83 -3.95 -9.96
N LYS A 70 -5.73 -3.26 -10.26
CA LYS A 70 -5.50 -2.65 -11.58
C LYS A 70 -4.76 -3.58 -12.54
N LYS A 71 -4.54 -4.84 -12.13
CA LYS A 71 -3.84 -5.86 -12.90
C LYS A 71 -2.36 -5.55 -13.13
N TYR A 72 -1.75 -4.89 -12.15
CA TYR A 72 -0.32 -4.60 -12.13
C TYR A 72 0.30 -5.11 -10.84
N ARG A 73 1.58 -5.35 -10.88
CA ARG A 73 2.37 -5.60 -9.67
C ARG A 73 3.67 -4.81 -9.74
N GLU A 74 4.19 -4.49 -8.58
CA GLU A 74 5.43 -3.73 -8.45
C GLU A 74 6.65 -4.63 -8.54
N LYS A 75 7.78 -4.06 -8.96
CA LYS A 75 9.08 -4.71 -8.87
C LYS A 75 9.83 -4.30 -7.60
N SER A 76 9.52 -3.12 -7.05
CA SER A 76 10.13 -2.63 -5.81
C SER A 76 9.15 -1.77 -5.04
N HIS A 77 9.45 -1.55 -3.74
CA HIS A 77 8.62 -0.70 -2.87
C HIS A 77 8.50 0.73 -3.40
N ILE A 78 9.59 1.26 -3.98
CA ILE A 78 9.60 2.61 -4.54
C ILE A 78 8.63 2.70 -5.72
N GLN A 79 8.65 1.73 -6.61
CA GLN A 79 7.76 1.69 -7.75
C GLN A 79 6.30 1.51 -7.32
N LEU A 80 6.06 0.74 -6.27
CA LEU A 80 4.71 0.60 -5.70
C LEU A 80 4.17 1.97 -5.26
N GLY A 81 4.96 2.74 -4.55
CA GLY A 81 4.57 4.07 -4.10
C GLY A 81 4.23 5.01 -5.25
N PHE A 82 5.06 5.05 -6.29
CA PHE A 82 4.82 5.87 -7.46
C PHE A 82 3.55 5.45 -8.21
N ALA A 83 3.35 4.15 -8.38
CA ALA A 83 2.18 3.63 -9.07
C ALA A 83 0.88 3.95 -8.32
N ILE A 84 0.87 3.82 -7.00
CA ILE A 84 -0.30 4.13 -6.19
C ILE A 84 -0.60 5.63 -6.23
N LYS A 85 0.42 6.46 -6.19
CA LYS A 85 0.22 7.90 -6.34
C LYS A 85 -0.47 8.21 -7.66
N ALA A 86 0.04 7.66 -8.76
CA ALA A 86 -0.51 7.93 -10.10
C ALA A 86 -1.93 7.38 -10.28
N LEU A 87 -2.23 6.21 -9.71
CA LEU A 87 -3.51 5.53 -9.95
C LEU A 87 -4.61 5.86 -8.95
N PHE A 88 -4.25 6.28 -7.74
CA PHE A 88 -5.24 6.48 -6.67
C PHE A 88 -5.15 7.84 -6.00
N VAL A 89 -3.96 8.40 -5.83
CA VAL A 89 -3.78 9.68 -5.15
C VAL A 89 -4.08 10.84 -6.10
N ASP A 90 -3.45 10.88 -7.25
CA ASP A 90 -3.66 11.95 -8.23
C ASP A 90 -5.10 12.01 -8.73
N PRO A 91 -5.81 10.87 -8.98
CA PRO A 91 -7.23 10.90 -9.30
C PRO A 91 -8.15 11.29 -8.12
N GLY A 92 -7.64 11.33 -6.88
CA GLY A 92 -8.41 11.74 -5.72
C GLY A 92 -9.05 10.62 -4.91
N ASP A 93 -8.78 9.37 -5.23
CA ASP A 93 -9.33 8.22 -4.50
C ASP A 93 -8.70 8.06 -3.12
N LEU A 94 -7.45 8.48 -2.95
CA LEU A 94 -6.74 8.46 -1.68
C LEU A 94 -6.16 9.82 -1.37
N PRO A 95 -6.45 10.42 -0.20
CA PRO A 95 -5.79 11.64 0.25
C PRO A 95 -4.40 11.29 0.77
N MET A 96 -3.35 11.87 0.16
CA MET A 96 -1.98 11.65 0.63
C MET A 96 -1.13 12.88 0.50
N SER A 97 -0.27 13.07 1.49
CA SER A 97 0.85 13.98 1.35
C SER A 97 1.89 13.33 0.45
N GLN A 98 2.15 13.94 -0.70
CA GLN A 98 3.04 13.39 -1.72
C GLN A 98 4.46 13.10 -1.25
N LYS A 99 4.91 13.79 -0.23
CA LYS A 99 6.29 13.81 0.20
C LYS A 99 6.69 12.62 1.06
N TYR A 100 5.72 11.88 1.62
CA TYR A 100 6.01 10.97 2.73
C TYR A 100 5.32 9.62 2.60
N TYR A 101 5.09 9.16 1.40
CA TYR A 101 4.28 7.97 1.15
C TYR A 101 4.69 6.76 1.99
N PHE A 102 5.97 6.43 2.00
CA PHE A 102 6.49 5.35 2.82
C PHE A 102 7.34 5.84 4.00
N CYS A 103 7.63 7.13 4.06
CA CYS A 103 8.47 7.69 5.13
C CYS A 103 7.66 8.15 6.33
N ASP A 104 6.36 8.40 6.16
CA ASP A 104 5.50 8.89 7.24
C ASP A 104 4.56 7.82 7.78
N VAL A 105 5.07 6.60 7.85
CA VAL A 105 4.34 5.45 8.42
C VAL A 105 3.90 5.73 9.85
N GLN A 106 4.66 6.57 10.57
CA GLN A 106 4.38 6.85 11.97
C GLN A 106 3.23 7.85 12.20
N ARG A 107 3.02 8.79 11.27
CA ARG A 107 2.04 9.87 11.47
C ARG A 107 0.67 9.57 10.89
N ASN A 108 0.62 8.96 9.70
CA ASN A 108 -0.63 8.79 8.96
C ASN A 108 -0.95 7.35 8.63
N SER A 109 -0.19 6.40 9.17
CA SER A 109 -0.31 4.99 8.79
C SER A 109 -1.71 4.42 9.04
N LEU A 110 -2.32 4.73 10.19
CA LEU A 110 -3.65 4.21 10.52
C LEU A 110 -4.73 4.85 9.65
N GLY A 111 -4.62 6.14 9.37
CA GLY A 111 -5.57 6.83 8.49
C GLY A 111 -5.50 6.30 7.07
N LEU A 112 -4.30 6.14 6.54
CA LEU A 112 -4.09 5.59 5.21
C LEU A 112 -4.61 4.15 5.13
N LEU A 113 -4.24 3.31 6.08
CA LEU A 113 -4.69 1.92 6.11
C LEU A 113 -6.21 1.84 6.16
N ARG A 114 -6.86 2.64 7.00
CA ARG A 114 -8.31 2.68 7.10
C ARG A 114 -8.95 3.05 5.77
N ARG A 115 -8.41 4.05 5.07
CA ARG A 115 -8.92 4.47 3.77
C ARG A 115 -8.75 3.36 2.72
N ILE A 116 -7.61 2.70 2.69
CA ILE A 116 -7.38 1.59 1.77
C ILE A 116 -8.36 0.44 2.05
N LEU A 117 -8.53 0.06 3.30
CA LEU A 117 -9.47 -1.00 3.67
C LEU A 117 -10.90 -0.64 3.28
N THR A 118 -11.29 0.63 3.43
CA THR A 118 -12.61 1.10 3.00
C THR A 118 -12.83 0.92 1.51
N LEU A 119 -11.81 1.17 0.68
CA LEU A 119 -11.91 0.95 -0.77
C LEU A 119 -12.16 -0.51 -1.12
N PHE A 120 -11.79 -1.44 -0.24
CA PHE A 120 -12.08 -2.87 -0.43
C PHE A 120 -13.38 -3.31 0.25
N GLY A 121 -14.21 -2.36 0.70
CA GLY A 121 -15.47 -2.68 1.37
C GLY A 121 -15.30 -3.26 2.77
N VAL A 122 -14.20 -2.93 3.41
CA VAL A 122 -13.86 -3.41 4.75
C VAL A 122 -13.95 -2.25 5.73
N SER A 123 -14.74 -2.43 6.78
CA SER A 123 -14.87 -1.43 7.84
C SER A 123 -13.85 -1.65 8.96
#